data_8c005bace3eceb0b48e0e645b84cf0eb
#
_entry.id   8c005bace3eceb0b48e0e645b84cf0eb
#
_cell.length_a   1.000
_cell.length_b   1.000
_cell.length_c   1.000
_cell.angle_alpha   90.00
_cell.angle_beta   90.00
_cell.angle_gamma   90.00
#
_symmetry.space_group_name_H-M   'P 1'
#
loop_
_entity.id
_entity.type
_entity.pdbx_description
1 polymer ?
#
loop_
_entity_poly.entity_id
_entity_poly.type
_entity_poly.pdbx_seq_one_letter_code
_entity_poly.pdbx_strand_id
1 'polypeptide(L)'
;MQRSTFLRRTGGLALSAALALGACAQAAEPALSPADARQQDLDVLYRSLVQYHPDLFANTPEADFLARKAEIEARLAGESDVDFSLDLQSLAALAGDSHTQVSLNAVADQVRFYPMVLTWYDGHWYLTTAEQAHGDLLGSEVTAVNGHSMEAVLESFSALLSADNPVKLQRQYRQSCNVADLYEYVGLVPEGGDLELTLAGGPVLAVEPVDAAALGSVSLARLSDQITVSPATAATEDFYWSAPLNDVTYYIQYNTCREDPELPMETFAAQVQTDLDAGDYSRVLLDLRNNGGGSDGVIWPLLAVLRQEMDDGAQLVGLIGETTFSSAVINAVELQEMGAVLVGEPASGSVDHFGSVGSFALPNSGVQVGVSTKYIDLGTLLDADAGRGVESLEPDVTVPQTMADTLAGRDTAVEWLLDHPEQLEQRAYPDAPLTRGRFVGLLYEVAGSSAPSEAAGFGDLLGVEWYLPAVNWAAEAGVTGGTADGTFAAARPLTWQEAAVFLVRTADALGLEPEAVRTAPLPDGLTAGAWDPDALARAWRWGLLPEDAGSSAGITRAQGAAMADRLQALL
;
A
#
# COMPACT_ATOMS: atom_id res chain seq x y z
N MET A 1 24.42 42.68 -25.40
CA MET A 1 24.32 42.75 -26.88
C MET A 1 23.29 41.73 -27.31
N GLN A 2 22.14 42.20 -27.63
CA GLN A 2 21.30 42.04 -28.84
C GLN A 2 20.98 40.58 -29.20
N ARG A 3 19.68 40.19 -28.93
CA ARG A 3 18.52 40.11 -29.88
C ARG A 3 18.65 38.95 -30.87
N SER A 4 17.67 38.03 -30.90
CA SER A 4 16.48 38.23 -31.76
C SER A 4 15.41 37.15 -31.57
N THR A 5 14.23 37.67 -31.47
CA THR A 5 12.86 37.12 -31.55
C THR A 5 12.60 36.39 -32.87
N PHE A 6 11.82 35.28 -32.86
CA PHE A 6 11.05 34.90 -34.03
C PHE A 6 9.64 34.44 -33.64
N LEU A 7 8.69 35.33 -33.82
CA LEU A 7 7.25 35.02 -33.90
C LEU A 7 6.93 34.42 -35.27
N ARG A 8 6.15 33.37 -35.32
CA ARG A 8 5.31 33.08 -36.48
C ARG A 8 3.85 32.97 -36.04
N ARG A 9 3.09 33.96 -36.47
CA ARG A 9 1.63 34.00 -36.52
C ARG A 9 1.17 33.14 -37.70
N THR A 10 0.17 32.24 -37.43
CA THR A 10 -0.75 31.83 -38.49
C THR A 10 -2.15 32.22 -38.05
N GLY A 11 -2.77 33.09 -38.80
CA GLY A 11 -4.11 33.59 -38.60
C GLY A 11 -5.14 32.52 -39.05
N GLY A 12 -6.15 32.36 -38.24
CA GLY A 12 -7.39 31.70 -38.62
C GLY A 12 -8.53 32.69 -38.47
N LEU A 13 -9.17 33.03 -39.58
CA LEU A 13 -10.37 33.89 -39.63
C LEU A 13 -11.50 33.20 -38.85
N ALA A 14 -11.96 33.84 -37.79
CA ALA A 14 -13.24 33.51 -37.16
C ALA A 14 -14.32 34.38 -37.79
N LEU A 15 -15.24 33.76 -38.48
CA LEU A 15 -16.46 34.34 -38.99
C LEU A 15 -17.43 34.58 -37.82
N SER A 16 -17.61 35.85 -37.43
CA SER A 16 -18.59 36.23 -36.43
C SER A 16 -19.97 36.29 -37.08
N ALA A 17 -20.77 35.25 -36.91
CA ALA A 17 -22.21 35.31 -37.16
C ALA A 17 -22.90 35.75 -35.85
N ALA A 18 -23.27 37.01 -35.77
CA ALA A 18 -24.13 37.53 -34.72
C ALA A 18 -25.58 37.04 -34.94
N LEU A 19 -25.94 35.93 -34.30
CA LEU A 19 -27.35 35.57 -34.12
C LEU A 19 -27.87 36.31 -32.89
N ALA A 20 -28.73 37.29 -33.11
CA ALA A 20 -29.57 37.90 -32.08
C ALA A 20 -30.59 36.82 -31.61
N LEU A 21 -30.23 36.05 -30.61
CA LEU A 21 -31.18 35.24 -29.85
C LEU A 21 -31.83 36.16 -28.81
N GLY A 22 -33.13 36.32 -28.93
CA GLY A 22 -33.98 36.98 -27.94
C GLY A 22 -33.72 36.38 -26.57
N ALA A 23 -33.40 37.22 -25.59
CA ALA A 23 -33.34 36.82 -24.19
C ALA A 23 -34.75 36.40 -23.74
N CYS A 24 -35.06 35.12 -23.90
CA CYS A 24 -36.01 34.48 -22.99
C CYS A 24 -35.34 34.49 -21.63
N ALA A 25 -35.81 35.33 -20.71
CA ALA A 25 -35.47 35.18 -19.31
C ALA A 25 -35.92 33.77 -18.90
N GLN A 26 -35.02 32.83 -18.87
CA GLN A 26 -35.24 31.55 -18.18
C GLN A 26 -35.49 31.94 -16.73
N ALA A 27 -36.73 31.69 -16.25
CA ALA A 27 -37.02 31.81 -14.84
C ALA A 27 -35.99 30.95 -14.12
N ALA A 28 -35.23 31.55 -13.19
CA ALA A 28 -34.32 30.78 -12.35
C ALA A 28 -35.14 29.65 -11.72
N GLU A 29 -34.72 28.42 -11.89
CA GLU A 29 -35.36 27.30 -11.19
C GLU A 29 -35.43 27.67 -9.70
N PRO A 30 -36.53 27.42 -9.00
CA PRO A 30 -36.64 27.72 -7.59
C PRO A 30 -35.51 26.94 -6.87
N ALA A 31 -34.81 27.63 -5.96
CA ALA A 31 -33.79 26.97 -5.14
C ALA A 31 -34.40 25.76 -4.43
N LEU A 32 -33.70 24.64 -4.43
CA LEU A 32 -34.14 23.44 -3.74
C LEU A 32 -34.34 23.73 -2.24
N SER A 33 -35.29 23.08 -1.62
CA SER A 33 -35.35 23.09 -0.16
C SER A 33 -34.08 22.38 0.40
N PRO A 34 -33.64 22.64 1.64
CA PRO A 34 -32.50 21.92 2.23
C PRO A 34 -32.67 20.39 2.20
N ALA A 35 -33.89 19.90 2.46
CA ALA A 35 -34.21 18.48 2.38
C ALA A 35 -34.09 17.92 0.95
N ASP A 36 -34.61 18.66 -0.06
CA ASP A 36 -34.51 18.21 -1.45
C ASP A 36 -33.05 18.23 -1.96
N ALA A 37 -32.27 19.22 -1.51
CA ALA A 37 -30.82 19.30 -1.83
C ALA A 37 -30.04 18.13 -1.23
N ARG A 38 -30.29 17.79 0.03
CA ARG A 38 -29.68 16.62 0.69
C ARG A 38 -30.13 15.30 0.06
N GLN A 39 -31.42 15.18 -0.31
CA GLN A 39 -31.91 14.01 -1.03
C GLN A 39 -31.19 13.83 -2.36
N GLN A 40 -30.97 14.91 -3.11
CA GLN A 40 -30.23 14.86 -4.36
C GLN A 40 -28.78 14.42 -4.14
N ASP A 41 -28.10 14.95 -3.12
CA ASP A 41 -26.73 14.58 -2.78
C ASP A 41 -26.61 13.11 -2.37
N LEU A 42 -27.54 12.61 -1.55
CA LEU A 42 -27.61 11.21 -1.15
C LEU A 42 -27.82 10.27 -2.36
N ASP A 43 -28.71 10.67 -3.28
CA ASP A 43 -28.96 9.90 -4.50
C ASP A 43 -27.75 9.92 -5.45
N VAL A 44 -27.01 11.04 -5.51
CA VAL A 44 -25.77 11.15 -6.29
C VAL A 44 -24.70 10.28 -5.66
N LEU A 45 -24.52 10.33 -4.35
CA LEU A 45 -23.55 9.47 -3.64
C LEU A 45 -23.81 8.00 -3.96
N TYR A 46 -25.00 7.49 -3.66
CA TYR A 46 -25.32 6.07 -3.86
C TYR A 46 -25.10 5.62 -5.31
N ARG A 47 -25.63 6.40 -6.28
CA ARG A 47 -25.46 6.07 -7.71
C ARG A 47 -24.01 6.10 -8.15
N SER A 48 -23.22 7.04 -7.65
CA SER A 48 -21.80 7.15 -7.99
C SER A 48 -20.99 5.99 -7.39
N LEU A 49 -21.27 5.59 -6.14
CA LEU A 49 -20.66 4.41 -5.54
C LEU A 49 -20.96 3.15 -6.39
N VAL A 50 -22.23 2.92 -6.74
CA VAL A 50 -22.61 1.78 -7.60
C VAL A 50 -21.97 1.83 -8.98
N GLN A 51 -21.77 3.02 -9.54
CA GLN A 51 -21.23 3.20 -10.89
C GLN A 51 -19.70 3.02 -10.95
N TYR A 52 -18.97 3.51 -9.94
CA TYR A 52 -17.52 3.64 -10.01
C TYR A 52 -16.78 2.57 -9.23
N HIS A 53 -17.34 2.06 -8.12
CA HIS A 53 -16.72 1.01 -7.35
C HIS A 53 -16.73 -0.32 -8.12
N PRO A 54 -15.63 -1.06 -8.20
CA PRO A 54 -15.55 -2.30 -9.01
C PRO A 54 -16.52 -3.39 -8.54
N ASP A 55 -16.72 -3.49 -7.23
CA ASP A 55 -17.67 -4.42 -6.59
C ASP A 55 -18.13 -3.85 -5.24
N LEU A 56 -19.06 -2.91 -5.27
CA LEU A 56 -19.53 -2.20 -4.06
C LEU A 56 -20.12 -3.13 -3.00
N PHE A 57 -20.68 -4.24 -3.43
CA PHE A 57 -21.43 -5.16 -2.57
C PHE A 57 -20.63 -6.40 -2.16
N ALA A 58 -19.31 -6.38 -2.37
CA ALA A 58 -18.43 -7.50 -2.01
C ALA A 58 -18.47 -7.82 -0.50
N ASN A 59 -18.46 -6.79 0.34
CA ASN A 59 -18.42 -6.94 1.80
C ASN A 59 -19.79 -6.80 2.48
N THR A 60 -20.68 -6.00 1.90
CA THR A 60 -22.00 -5.69 2.48
C THR A 60 -23.08 -5.81 1.40
N PRO A 61 -24.16 -6.58 1.63
CA PRO A 61 -25.22 -6.74 0.65
C PRO A 61 -25.89 -5.41 0.26
N GLU A 62 -26.33 -5.27 -0.99
CA GLU A 62 -27.05 -4.09 -1.49
C GLU A 62 -28.27 -3.73 -0.63
N ALA A 63 -28.95 -4.73 -0.05
CA ALA A 63 -30.11 -4.52 0.81
C ALA A 63 -29.78 -3.66 2.04
N ASP A 64 -28.58 -3.79 2.60
CA ASP A 64 -28.14 -3.04 3.78
C ASP A 64 -27.80 -1.59 3.38
N PHE A 65 -27.19 -1.36 2.21
CA PHE A 65 -27.03 0.00 1.65
C PHE A 65 -28.37 0.70 1.44
N LEU A 66 -29.36 -0.01 0.88
CA LEU A 66 -30.70 0.54 0.65
C LEU A 66 -31.46 0.79 1.97
N ALA A 67 -31.28 -0.07 2.96
CA ALA A 67 -31.83 0.12 4.30
C ALA A 67 -31.23 1.36 4.96
N ARG A 68 -29.90 1.49 4.94
CA ARG A 68 -29.21 2.65 5.49
C ARG A 68 -29.60 3.95 4.77
N LYS A 69 -29.65 3.93 3.44
CA LYS A 69 -30.13 5.06 2.63
C LYS A 69 -31.56 5.49 3.05
N ALA A 70 -32.48 4.55 3.26
CA ALA A 70 -33.85 4.85 3.67
C ALA A 70 -33.93 5.44 5.10
N GLU A 71 -33.07 5.00 6.02
CA GLU A 71 -32.92 5.61 7.35
C GLU A 71 -32.48 7.07 7.27
N ILE A 72 -31.50 7.37 6.40
CA ILE A 72 -31.01 8.74 6.15
C ILE A 72 -32.13 9.59 5.56
N GLU A 73 -32.84 9.10 4.54
CA GLU A 73 -33.95 9.79 3.89
C GLU A 73 -35.04 10.21 4.90
N ALA A 74 -35.28 9.41 5.92
CA ALA A 74 -36.33 9.67 6.91
C ALA A 74 -36.03 10.89 7.81
N ARG A 75 -34.78 11.39 7.88
CA ARG A 75 -34.38 12.48 8.78
C ARG A 75 -33.82 13.73 8.10
N LEU A 76 -33.67 13.76 6.77
CA LEU A 76 -33.07 14.86 5.99
C LEU A 76 -33.63 16.27 6.32
N ALA A 77 -34.89 16.37 6.72
CA ALA A 77 -35.53 17.67 6.96
C ALA A 77 -35.10 18.38 8.25
N GLY A 78 -34.54 17.63 9.22
CA GLY A 78 -34.22 18.14 10.56
C GLY A 78 -32.75 18.09 10.93
N GLU A 79 -31.89 17.56 10.07
CA GLU A 79 -30.48 17.37 10.35
C GLU A 79 -29.65 18.65 10.24
N SER A 80 -28.52 18.69 10.96
CA SER A 80 -27.44 19.64 10.72
C SER A 80 -26.64 19.23 9.47
N ASP A 81 -25.77 20.11 8.96
CA ASP A 81 -24.89 19.76 7.83
C ASP A 81 -23.79 18.78 8.29
N VAL A 82 -23.40 18.82 9.57
CA VAL A 82 -22.48 17.84 10.17
C VAL A 82 -23.12 16.46 10.22
N ASP A 83 -24.34 16.33 10.79
CA ASP A 83 -25.04 15.05 10.86
C ASP A 83 -25.26 14.46 9.48
N PHE A 84 -25.70 15.26 8.50
CA PHE A 84 -25.86 14.80 7.13
C PHE A 84 -24.53 14.32 6.52
N SER A 85 -23.41 15.01 6.79
CA SER A 85 -22.10 14.58 6.31
C SER A 85 -21.65 13.25 6.95
N LEU A 86 -21.97 13.04 8.24
CA LEU A 86 -21.75 11.76 8.95
C LEU A 86 -22.67 10.65 8.43
N ASP A 87 -23.88 10.97 8.05
CA ASP A 87 -24.79 10.04 7.38
C ASP A 87 -24.24 9.56 6.04
N LEU A 88 -23.74 10.48 5.22
CA LEU A 88 -23.07 10.14 3.95
C LEU A 88 -21.82 9.26 4.19
N GLN A 89 -21.04 9.60 5.23
CA GLN A 89 -19.86 8.81 5.63
C GLN A 89 -20.26 7.39 6.07
N SER A 90 -21.33 7.26 6.87
CA SER A 90 -21.83 5.96 7.32
C SER A 90 -22.34 5.08 6.17
N LEU A 91 -22.94 5.68 5.14
CA LEU A 91 -23.36 4.96 3.95
C LEU A 91 -22.15 4.47 3.13
N ALA A 92 -21.11 5.32 2.98
CA ALA A 92 -19.89 4.94 2.27
C ALA A 92 -19.10 3.86 3.03
N ALA A 93 -19.08 3.91 4.36
CA ALA A 93 -18.38 2.94 5.21
C ALA A 93 -18.90 1.50 5.03
N LEU A 94 -20.15 1.31 4.60
CA LEU A 94 -20.72 0.00 4.28
C LEU A 94 -19.97 -0.72 3.15
N ALA A 95 -19.21 0.00 2.32
CA ALA A 95 -18.36 -0.64 1.30
C ALA A 95 -17.32 -1.58 1.93
N GLY A 96 -16.93 -1.35 3.19
CA GLY A 96 -15.87 -2.12 3.86
C GLY A 96 -14.55 -2.03 3.10
N ASP A 97 -14.27 -0.85 2.51
CA ASP A 97 -13.13 -0.55 1.66
C ASP A 97 -12.41 0.69 2.19
N SER A 98 -11.15 0.54 2.48
CA SER A 98 -10.29 1.57 3.08
C SER A 98 -10.11 2.83 2.23
N HIS A 99 -10.40 2.78 0.94
CA HIS A 99 -10.18 3.89 -0.01
C HIS A 99 -11.50 4.58 -0.42
N THR A 100 -12.66 4.01 -0.12
CA THR A 100 -13.97 4.64 -0.37
C THR A 100 -14.39 5.42 0.86
N GLN A 101 -14.34 6.76 0.78
CA GLN A 101 -14.48 7.65 1.94
C GLN A 101 -15.25 8.92 1.60
N VAL A 102 -15.94 9.46 2.59
CA VAL A 102 -16.57 10.79 2.56
C VAL A 102 -15.75 11.74 3.45
N SER A 103 -15.44 12.93 2.92
CA SER A 103 -14.66 13.94 3.64
C SER A 103 -15.55 14.90 4.41
N LEU A 104 -15.23 15.17 5.67
CA LEU A 104 -15.88 16.20 6.48
C LEU A 104 -15.36 17.63 6.21
N ASN A 105 -14.46 17.83 5.23
CA ASN A 105 -13.88 19.14 4.95
C ASN A 105 -14.92 20.23 4.62
N ALA A 106 -16.05 19.86 4.02
CA ALA A 106 -17.12 20.80 3.69
C ALA A 106 -17.81 21.41 4.93
N VAL A 107 -17.71 20.77 6.07
CA VAL A 107 -18.29 21.18 7.36
C VAL A 107 -17.25 21.35 8.47
N ALA A 108 -15.97 21.42 8.10
CA ALA A 108 -14.85 21.41 9.05
C ALA A 108 -14.89 22.60 10.06
N ASP A 109 -15.50 23.72 9.69
CA ASP A 109 -15.69 24.89 10.55
C ASP A 109 -16.87 24.77 11.54
N GLN A 110 -17.71 23.74 11.36
CA GLN A 110 -18.88 23.45 12.20
C GLN A 110 -18.62 22.28 13.16
N VAL A 111 -17.58 21.48 12.88
CA VAL A 111 -17.21 20.30 13.68
C VAL A 111 -16.61 20.75 15.00
N ARG A 112 -16.91 20.03 16.08
CA ARG A 112 -16.36 20.25 17.43
C ARG A 112 -15.27 19.23 17.71
N PHE A 113 -14.35 19.63 18.58
CA PHE A 113 -13.18 18.82 18.90
C PHE A 113 -12.96 18.73 20.40
N TYR A 114 -12.52 17.56 20.85
CA TYR A 114 -11.90 17.42 22.17
C TYR A 114 -10.42 17.80 22.06
N PRO A 115 -9.89 18.71 22.90
CA PRO A 115 -8.49 19.14 22.83
C PRO A 115 -7.54 18.06 23.39
N MET A 116 -7.58 16.85 22.78
CA MET A 116 -6.76 15.70 23.15
C MET A 116 -6.44 14.84 21.92
N VAL A 117 -5.43 13.97 22.01
CA VAL A 117 -5.13 12.93 21.02
C VAL A 117 -4.75 11.65 21.76
N LEU A 118 -5.29 10.53 21.27
CA LEU A 118 -4.90 9.19 21.66
C LEU A 118 -4.01 8.58 20.59
N THR A 119 -2.99 7.84 21.02
CA THR A 119 -2.08 7.11 20.14
C THR A 119 -1.95 5.67 20.63
N TRP A 120 -1.85 4.76 19.67
CA TRP A 120 -1.68 3.34 19.92
C TRP A 120 -0.20 2.98 20.00
N TYR A 121 0.16 2.21 21.04
CA TYR A 121 1.48 1.59 21.21
C TYR A 121 1.31 0.20 21.81
N ASP A 122 1.89 -0.79 21.20
CA ASP A 122 2.00 -2.17 21.71
C ASP A 122 0.71 -2.72 22.35
N GLY A 123 -0.41 -2.63 21.63
CA GLY A 123 -1.69 -3.17 22.10
C GLY A 123 -2.51 -2.24 22.99
N HIS A 124 -2.07 -1.02 23.26
CA HIS A 124 -2.68 -0.11 24.23
C HIS A 124 -2.85 1.31 23.69
N TRP A 125 -3.87 2.02 24.17
CA TRP A 125 -4.12 3.43 23.84
C TRP A 125 -3.55 4.34 24.92
N TYR A 126 -2.86 5.39 24.49
CA TYR A 126 -2.22 6.35 25.38
C TYR A 126 -2.62 7.78 25.06
N LEU A 127 -2.79 8.61 26.10
CA LEU A 127 -3.00 10.05 25.96
C LEU A 127 -1.68 10.71 25.56
N THR A 128 -1.58 11.23 24.33
CA THR A 128 -0.34 11.84 23.79
C THR A 128 -0.45 13.34 23.57
N THR A 129 -1.67 13.88 23.57
CA THR A 129 -1.94 15.32 23.58
C THR A 129 -3.09 15.58 24.54
N ALA A 130 -3.00 16.64 25.34
CA ALA A 130 -4.05 17.10 26.23
C ALA A 130 -3.96 18.62 26.40
N GLU A 131 -4.96 19.24 27.05
CA GLU A 131 -4.82 20.61 27.49
C GLU A 131 -3.61 20.77 28.41
N GLN A 132 -2.96 21.93 28.40
CA GLN A 132 -1.75 22.22 29.18
C GLN A 132 -1.94 21.96 30.69
N ALA A 133 -3.18 22.13 31.21
CA ALA A 133 -3.52 21.85 32.59
C ALA A 133 -3.40 20.36 32.99
N HIS A 134 -3.42 19.46 31.99
CA HIS A 134 -3.36 18.00 32.11
C HIS A 134 -2.09 17.40 31.53
N GLY A 135 -1.06 18.21 31.30
CA GLY A 135 0.20 17.78 30.69
C GLY A 135 0.97 16.74 31.53
N ASP A 136 0.67 16.61 32.80
CA ASP A 136 1.21 15.58 33.70
C ASP A 136 0.58 14.18 33.50
N LEU A 137 -0.53 14.12 32.77
CA LEU A 137 -1.21 12.86 32.42
C LEU A 137 -0.73 12.28 31.06
N LEU A 138 0.10 13.00 30.32
CA LEU A 138 0.63 12.49 29.05
C LEU A 138 1.43 11.21 29.25
N GLY A 139 1.25 10.24 28.35
CA GLY A 139 1.82 8.90 28.45
C GLY A 139 1.02 7.95 29.35
N SER A 140 -0.12 8.40 29.93
CA SER A 140 -1.02 7.49 30.65
C SER A 140 -1.81 6.64 29.68
N GLU A 141 -1.95 5.35 29.99
CA GLU A 141 -2.81 4.43 29.25
C GLU A 141 -4.28 4.78 29.47
N VAL A 142 -5.07 4.79 28.37
CA VAL A 142 -6.52 4.99 28.38
C VAL A 142 -7.19 3.64 28.17
N THR A 143 -7.93 3.18 29.16
CA THR A 143 -8.57 1.85 29.16
C THR A 143 -10.04 1.89 28.77
N ALA A 144 -10.71 3.04 28.90
CA ALA A 144 -12.11 3.21 28.53
C ALA A 144 -12.43 4.66 28.18
N VAL A 145 -13.48 4.85 27.37
CA VAL A 145 -14.10 6.13 27.02
C VAL A 145 -15.57 6.08 27.40
N ASN A 146 -16.03 7.03 28.23
CA ASN A 146 -17.43 7.10 28.72
C ASN A 146 -17.93 5.74 29.26
N GLY A 147 -17.07 5.00 29.96
CA GLY A 147 -17.37 3.69 30.52
C GLY A 147 -17.36 2.52 29.53
N HIS A 148 -17.10 2.75 28.25
CA HIS A 148 -16.96 1.72 27.22
C HIS A 148 -15.47 1.34 27.06
N SER A 149 -15.17 0.04 26.95
CA SER A 149 -13.81 -0.40 26.64
C SER A 149 -13.36 0.14 25.28
N MET A 150 -12.05 0.29 25.06
CA MET A 150 -11.52 0.78 23.79
C MET A 150 -11.92 -0.11 22.60
N GLU A 151 -12.09 -1.42 22.80
CA GLU A 151 -12.62 -2.35 21.80
C GLU A 151 -14.06 -1.99 21.41
N ALA A 152 -14.95 -1.75 22.39
CA ALA A 152 -16.34 -1.33 22.14
C ALA A 152 -16.43 0.05 21.47
N VAL A 153 -15.48 0.96 21.78
CA VAL A 153 -15.37 2.26 21.11
C VAL A 153 -15.04 2.06 19.64
N LEU A 154 -14.01 1.26 19.31
CA LEU A 154 -13.63 0.96 17.92
C LEU A 154 -14.76 0.28 17.16
N GLU A 155 -15.46 -0.67 17.78
CA GLU A 155 -16.62 -1.32 17.17
C GLU A 155 -17.72 -0.29 16.83
N SER A 156 -18.00 0.66 17.75
CA SER A 156 -18.98 1.73 17.47
C SER A 156 -18.55 2.63 16.30
N PHE A 157 -17.25 2.96 16.23
CA PHE A 157 -16.69 3.77 15.15
C PHE A 157 -16.64 3.06 13.80
N SER A 158 -16.64 1.73 13.77
CA SER A 158 -16.68 0.97 12.51
C SER A 158 -17.90 1.29 11.62
N ALA A 159 -18.98 1.80 12.21
CA ALA A 159 -20.15 2.28 11.48
C ALA A 159 -19.89 3.56 10.66
N LEU A 160 -18.80 4.28 10.94
CA LEU A 160 -18.44 5.55 10.30
C LEU A 160 -17.12 5.47 9.52
N LEU A 161 -16.19 4.65 9.99
CA LEU A 161 -14.83 4.63 9.46
C LEU A 161 -14.68 3.51 8.42
N SER A 162 -14.39 3.90 7.18
CA SER A 162 -14.19 2.96 6.08
C SER A 162 -12.88 2.19 6.26
N ALA A 163 -12.97 0.93 6.60
CA ALA A 163 -11.81 0.06 6.84
C ALA A 163 -12.08 -1.35 6.32
N ASP A 164 -11.07 -1.95 5.69
CA ASP A 164 -11.08 -3.33 5.21
C ASP A 164 -10.36 -4.30 6.18
N ASN A 165 -9.71 -3.75 7.22
CA ASN A 165 -9.05 -4.54 8.26
C ASN A 165 -9.02 -3.80 9.61
N PRO A 166 -8.77 -4.51 10.74
CA PRO A 166 -8.76 -3.90 12.07
C PRO A 166 -7.66 -2.83 12.27
N VAL A 167 -6.47 -2.99 11.68
CA VAL A 167 -5.37 -2.02 11.80
C VAL A 167 -5.74 -0.70 11.13
N LYS A 168 -6.45 -0.77 10.00
CA LYS A 168 -6.97 0.42 9.33
C LYS A 168 -8.02 1.14 10.17
N LEU A 169 -8.97 0.42 10.77
CA LEU A 169 -9.97 0.99 11.68
C LEU A 169 -9.30 1.70 12.85
N GLN A 170 -8.32 1.07 13.45
CA GLN A 170 -7.53 1.60 14.55
C GLN A 170 -6.79 2.88 14.17
N ARG A 171 -6.12 2.89 13.01
CA ARG A 171 -5.45 4.09 12.48
C ARG A 171 -6.42 5.22 12.19
N GLN A 172 -7.58 4.94 11.59
CA GLN A 172 -8.59 5.96 11.31
C GLN A 172 -9.18 6.52 12.60
N TYR A 173 -9.45 5.67 13.60
CA TYR A 173 -9.86 6.14 14.91
C TYR A 173 -8.80 7.07 15.53
N ARG A 174 -7.51 6.70 15.51
CA ARG A 174 -6.42 7.57 15.99
C ARG A 174 -6.42 8.94 15.31
N GLN A 175 -6.70 9.00 14.01
CA GLN A 175 -6.76 10.25 13.24
C GLN A 175 -7.98 11.11 13.53
N SER A 176 -9.04 10.53 14.08
CA SER A 176 -10.32 11.17 14.33
C SER A 176 -10.79 11.11 15.80
N CYS A 177 -9.97 10.54 16.69
CA CYS A 177 -10.33 10.33 18.11
C CYS A 177 -10.63 11.63 18.87
N ASN A 178 -10.27 12.77 18.34
CA ASN A 178 -10.56 14.08 18.91
C ASN A 178 -11.78 14.78 18.31
N VAL A 179 -12.52 14.17 17.38
CA VAL A 179 -13.72 14.76 16.76
C VAL A 179 -14.94 14.42 17.61
N ALA A 180 -15.51 15.41 18.28
CA ALA A 180 -16.59 15.22 19.25
C ALA A 180 -17.89 14.72 18.59
N ASP A 181 -18.24 15.25 17.42
CA ASP A 181 -19.47 14.90 16.71
C ASP A 181 -19.50 13.43 16.28
N LEU A 182 -18.33 12.75 16.11
CA LEU A 182 -18.30 11.31 15.84
C LEU A 182 -18.78 10.48 17.03
N TYR A 183 -18.36 10.84 18.26
CA TYR A 183 -18.79 10.14 19.47
C TYR A 183 -20.28 10.33 19.74
N GLU A 184 -20.79 11.53 19.48
CA GLU A 184 -22.21 11.82 19.62
C GLU A 184 -23.03 11.03 18.59
N TYR A 185 -22.58 11.00 17.35
CA TYR A 185 -23.26 10.28 16.27
C TYR A 185 -23.35 8.78 16.55
N VAL A 186 -22.30 8.16 17.06
CA VAL A 186 -22.31 6.72 17.41
C VAL A 186 -22.91 6.45 18.79
N GLY A 187 -23.39 7.48 19.50
CA GLY A 187 -24.10 7.37 20.77
C GLY A 187 -23.22 7.08 22.00
N LEU A 188 -21.92 7.27 21.92
CA LEU A 188 -20.99 7.10 23.04
C LEU A 188 -21.01 8.30 24.00
N VAL A 189 -21.37 9.47 23.51
CA VAL A 189 -21.48 10.72 24.25
C VAL A 189 -22.81 11.40 23.92
N PRO A 190 -23.55 12.00 24.89
CA PRO A 190 -24.73 12.81 24.58
C PRO A 190 -24.31 14.11 23.87
N GLU A 191 -25.22 14.74 23.14
CA GLU A 191 -24.99 16.00 22.43
C GLU A 191 -24.41 17.08 23.36
N GLY A 192 -23.24 17.65 22.97
CA GLY A 192 -22.49 18.64 23.74
C GLY A 192 -21.84 18.10 25.03
N GLY A 193 -21.79 16.79 25.20
CA GLY A 193 -21.26 16.15 26.41
C GLY A 193 -19.74 16.09 26.45
N ASP A 194 -19.22 15.97 27.67
CA ASP A 194 -17.79 15.76 27.91
C ASP A 194 -17.37 14.35 27.53
N LEU A 195 -16.12 14.21 27.05
CA LEU A 195 -15.47 12.93 26.86
C LEU A 195 -14.78 12.50 28.16
N GLU A 196 -15.22 11.41 28.74
CA GLU A 196 -14.61 10.85 29.96
C GLU A 196 -13.59 9.77 29.61
N LEU A 197 -12.29 10.05 29.78
CA LEU A 197 -11.20 9.10 29.58
C LEU A 197 -10.88 8.41 30.91
N THR A 198 -11.09 7.10 31.01
CA THR A 198 -10.64 6.31 32.16
C THR A 198 -9.18 5.91 31.95
N LEU A 199 -8.30 6.38 32.82
CA LEU A 199 -6.88 6.08 32.78
C LEU A 199 -6.57 4.79 33.55
N ALA A 200 -5.46 4.13 33.22
CA ALA A 200 -4.99 2.98 33.98
C ALA A 200 -4.81 3.31 35.47
N GLY A 201 -5.31 2.44 36.33
CA GLY A 201 -5.34 2.68 37.77
C GLY A 201 -6.58 3.41 38.29
N GLY A 202 -7.51 3.83 37.39
CA GLY A 202 -8.85 4.28 37.71
C GLY A 202 -9.15 5.78 37.75
N PRO A 203 -8.17 6.72 37.62
CA PRO A 203 -8.52 8.13 37.43
C PRO A 203 -9.32 8.37 36.17
N VAL A 204 -10.22 9.37 36.21
CA VAL A 204 -11.01 9.78 35.03
C VAL A 204 -10.64 11.22 34.68
N LEU A 205 -10.33 11.46 33.41
CA LEU A 205 -10.13 12.78 32.81
C LEU A 205 -11.37 13.13 32.00
N ALA A 206 -12.07 14.19 32.37
CA ALA A 206 -13.14 14.77 31.58
C ALA A 206 -12.55 15.84 30.65
N VAL A 207 -12.93 15.79 29.36
CA VAL A 207 -12.48 16.72 28.30
C VAL A 207 -13.70 17.38 27.68
N GLU A 208 -13.82 18.70 27.82
CA GLU A 208 -14.94 19.46 27.24
C GLU A 208 -14.73 19.64 25.72
N PRO A 209 -15.81 19.55 24.90
CA PRO A 209 -15.69 19.80 23.47
C PRO A 209 -15.55 21.31 23.20
N VAL A 210 -14.77 21.67 22.17
CA VAL A 210 -14.60 23.04 21.72
C VAL A 210 -14.92 23.17 20.22
N ASP A 211 -15.44 24.32 19.81
CA ASP A 211 -15.68 24.60 18.40
C ASP A 211 -14.34 24.66 17.62
N ALA A 212 -14.37 24.35 16.34
CA ALA A 212 -13.20 24.39 15.46
C ALA A 212 -12.44 25.74 15.53
N ALA A 213 -13.18 26.86 15.58
CA ALA A 213 -12.60 28.19 15.68
C ALA A 213 -11.88 28.45 17.03
N ALA A 214 -12.29 27.78 18.11
CA ALA A 214 -11.70 27.93 19.43
C ALA A 214 -10.50 27.00 19.64
N LEU A 215 -10.41 25.88 18.93
CA LEU A 215 -9.37 24.85 19.10
C LEU A 215 -7.94 25.45 18.98
N GLY A 216 -7.73 26.35 18.02
CA GLY A 216 -6.44 27.01 17.82
C GLY A 216 -6.01 27.94 18.96
N SER A 217 -6.93 28.27 19.88
CA SER A 217 -6.68 29.09 21.07
C SER A 217 -6.44 28.27 22.33
N VAL A 218 -6.68 26.96 22.28
CA VAL A 218 -6.44 26.04 23.42
C VAL A 218 -4.95 25.80 23.54
N SER A 219 -4.43 25.99 24.76
CA SER A 219 -3.02 25.66 25.04
C SER A 219 -2.90 24.15 25.26
N LEU A 220 -2.19 23.48 24.36
CA LEU A 220 -2.00 22.03 24.38
C LEU A 220 -0.58 21.66 24.87
N ALA A 221 -0.50 20.63 25.68
CA ALA A 221 0.71 19.88 25.95
C ALA A 221 0.77 18.64 25.04
N ARG A 222 1.93 18.37 24.46
CA ARG A 222 2.15 17.19 23.62
C ARG A 222 3.27 16.35 24.20
N LEU A 223 3.12 15.04 24.12
CA LEU A 223 4.16 14.12 24.57
C LEU A 223 5.45 14.33 23.78
N SER A 224 5.37 14.57 22.47
CA SER A 224 6.51 14.86 21.59
C SER A 224 7.35 16.06 22.03
N ASP A 225 6.75 17.04 22.75
CA ASP A 225 7.47 18.21 23.25
C ASP A 225 8.30 17.88 24.51
N GLN A 226 8.04 16.73 25.13
CA GLN A 226 8.62 16.30 26.42
C GLN A 226 9.69 15.21 26.27
N ILE A 227 9.80 14.61 25.09
CA ILE A 227 10.72 13.49 24.80
C ILE A 227 11.68 13.86 23.67
N THR A 228 12.81 13.15 23.61
CA THR A 228 13.67 13.18 22.44
C THR A 228 13.10 12.21 21.41
N VAL A 229 12.78 12.70 20.23
CA VAL A 229 12.29 11.85 19.13
C VAL A 229 13.49 11.27 18.39
N SER A 230 13.44 9.99 18.06
CA SER A 230 14.52 9.37 17.25
C SER A 230 14.58 10.00 15.85
N PRO A 231 15.75 10.05 15.21
CA PRO A 231 15.87 10.57 13.82
C PRO A 231 14.91 9.88 12.86
N ALA A 232 14.69 8.59 13.03
CA ALA A 232 13.79 7.80 12.19
C ALA A 232 12.31 8.24 12.28
N THR A 233 11.88 8.76 13.44
CA THR A 233 10.52 9.26 13.69
C THR A 233 10.41 10.78 13.55
N ALA A 234 11.51 11.52 13.52
CA ALA A 234 11.54 12.98 13.46
C ALA A 234 11.44 13.55 12.04
N ALA A 235 12.02 12.90 11.04
CA ALA A 235 12.12 13.40 9.67
C ALA A 235 10.94 12.96 8.80
N THR A 236 9.70 13.16 9.28
CA THR A 236 8.48 12.72 8.57
C THR A 236 7.97 13.71 7.52
N GLU A 237 8.55 14.92 7.45
CA GLU A 237 8.15 15.94 6.48
C GLU A 237 8.87 15.78 5.14
N ASP A 238 10.05 15.14 5.12
CA ASP A 238 10.78 14.86 3.90
C ASP A 238 10.11 13.70 3.13
N PHE A 239 10.14 13.76 1.80
CA PHE A 239 9.61 12.65 0.97
C PHE A 239 10.42 11.38 1.19
N TYR A 240 11.72 11.51 1.20
CA TYR A 240 12.68 10.44 1.49
C TYR A 240 14.04 11.03 1.84
N TRP A 241 14.79 10.30 2.66
CA TRP A 241 16.16 10.63 3.02
C TRP A 241 16.92 9.38 3.44
N SER A 242 18.25 9.47 3.54
CA SER A 242 19.08 8.35 3.96
C SER A 242 20.31 8.80 4.74
N ALA A 243 20.82 7.92 5.59
CA ALA A 243 22.06 8.13 6.34
C ALA A 243 22.61 6.80 6.89
N PRO A 244 23.91 6.69 7.17
CA PRO A 244 24.44 5.60 7.96
C PRO A 244 23.86 5.60 9.38
N LEU A 245 23.40 4.43 9.87
CA LEU A 245 23.10 4.24 11.29
C LEU A 245 24.34 3.86 12.09
N ASN A 246 25.22 3.06 11.49
CA ASN A 246 26.52 2.67 12.04
C ASN A 246 27.44 2.21 10.90
N ASP A 247 28.61 1.65 11.22
CA ASP A 247 29.62 1.27 10.25
C ASP A 247 29.18 0.13 9.29
N VAL A 248 28.12 -0.61 9.63
CA VAL A 248 27.64 -1.80 8.87
C VAL A 248 26.18 -1.73 8.46
N THR A 249 25.44 -0.70 8.87
CA THR A 249 24.00 -0.56 8.61
C THR A 249 23.70 0.80 8.01
N TYR A 250 23.13 0.82 6.81
CA TYR A 250 22.62 2.01 6.14
C TYR A 250 21.11 2.10 6.26
N TYR A 251 20.57 3.29 6.50
CA TYR A 251 19.16 3.55 6.72
C TYR A 251 18.60 4.46 5.64
N ILE A 252 17.45 4.09 5.11
CA ILE A 252 16.68 4.86 4.13
C ILE A 252 15.28 5.01 4.66
N GLN A 253 14.77 6.24 4.76
CA GLN A 253 13.38 6.53 5.08
C GLN A 253 12.65 6.93 3.80
N TYR A 254 11.51 6.28 3.52
CA TYR A 254 10.66 6.54 2.38
C TYR A 254 9.23 6.83 2.85
N ASN A 255 8.91 8.11 3.04
CA ASN A 255 7.70 8.57 3.75
C ASN A 255 6.47 8.71 2.85
N THR A 256 6.64 8.77 1.54
CA THR A 256 5.51 8.91 0.61
C THR A 256 5.89 8.40 -0.78
N CYS A 257 4.95 7.72 -1.43
CA CYS A 257 5.10 7.26 -2.82
C CYS A 257 4.82 8.42 -3.80
N ARG A 258 5.58 9.51 -3.67
CA ARG A 258 5.52 10.70 -4.54
C ARG A 258 6.91 11.15 -4.90
N GLU A 259 7.05 11.72 -6.10
CA GLU A 259 8.29 12.38 -6.50
C GLU A 259 8.48 13.68 -5.73
N ASP A 260 9.65 13.86 -5.15
CA ASP A 260 10.08 15.15 -4.63
C ASP A 260 10.53 16.04 -5.82
N PRO A 261 9.87 17.19 -6.04
CA PRO A 261 10.26 18.08 -7.14
C PRO A 261 11.69 18.62 -7.06
N GLU A 262 12.26 18.68 -5.85
CA GLU A 262 13.62 19.19 -5.60
C GLU A 262 14.66 18.06 -5.64
N LEU A 263 14.26 16.82 -5.35
CA LEU A 263 15.12 15.63 -5.34
C LEU A 263 14.39 14.44 -5.97
N PRO A 264 14.28 14.35 -7.31
CA PRO A 264 13.65 13.20 -7.97
C PRO A 264 14.25 11.85 -7.53
N MET A 265 13.41 10.82 -7.42
CA MET A 265 13.80 9.49 -6.91
C MET A 265 15.00 8.90 -7.66
N GLU A 266 15.11 9.10 -8.97
CA GLU A 266 16.28 8.66 -9.75
C GLU A 266 17.58 9.32 -9.25
N THR A 267 17.53 10.61 -8.89
CA THR A 267 18.67 11.33 -8.32
C THR A 267 18.98 10.85 -6.91
N PHE A 268 17.96 10.64 -6.08
CA PHE A 268 18.10 10.11 -4.73
C PHE A 268 18.70 8.70 -4.74
N ALA A 269 18.20 7.81 -5.60
CA ALA A 269 18.74 6.46 -5.76
C ALA A 269 20.21 6.46 -6.14
N ALA A 270 20.63 7.37 -7.05
CA ALA A 270 22.05 7.52 -7.41
C ALA A 270 22.92 8.05 -6.26
N GLN A 271 22.36 8.90 -5.37
CA GLN A 271 23.05 9.32 -4.15
C GLN A 271 23.21 8.15 -3.17
N VAL A 272 22.12 7.39 -2.95
CA VAL A 272 22.16 6.18 -2.11
C VAL A 272 23.21 5.19 -2.62
N GLN A 273 23.25 4.92 -3.92
CA GLN A 273 24.28 4.05 -4.50
C GLN A 273 25.71 4.58 -4.20
N THR A 274 25.91 5.89 -4.36
CA THR A 274 27.22 6.51 -4.08
C THR A 274 27.63 6.34 -2.62
N ASP A 275 26.68 6.48 -1.70
CA ASP A 275 26.93 6.34 -0.26
C ASP A 275 27.21 4.87 0.10
N LEU A 276 26.46 3.93 -0.49
CA LEU A 276 26.65 2.49 -0.29
C LEU A 276 28.01 2.04 -0.83
N ASP A 277 28.41 2.48 -2.02
CA ASP A 277 29.73 2.20 -2.61
C ASP A 277 30.91 2.77 -1.78
N ALA A 278 30.66 3.83 -1.01
CA ALA A 278 31.68 4.47 -0.17
C ALA A 278 31.82 3.83 1.22
N GLY A 279 30.86 3.02 1.65
CA GLY A 279 30.82 2.34 2.94
C GLY A 279 31.06 0.83 2.80
N ASP A 280 31.04 0.14 3.93
CA ASP A 280 31.13 -1.34 4.01
C ASP A 280 29.85 -1.86 4.71
N TYR A 281 28.68 -1.57 4.08
CA TYR A 281 27.39 -1.85 4.67
C TYR A 281 26.94 -3.28 4.33
N SER A 282 26.85 -4.13 5.34
CA SER A 282 26.29 -5.48 5.21
C SER A 282 24.78 -5.54 5.41
N ARG A 283 24.14 -4.40 5.74
CA ARG A 283 22.68 -4.31 5.94
C ARG A 283 22.14 -2.97 5.48
N VAL A 284 21.02 -3.00 4.77
CA VAL A 284 20.24 -1.82 4.41
C VAL A 284 18.83 -1.93 5.01
N LEU A 285 18.40 -0.89 5.72
CA LEU A 285 17.05 -0.74 6.25
C LEU A 285 16.28 0.22 5.35
N LEU A 286 15.12 -0.20 4.83
CA LEU A 286 14.18 0.67 4.14
C LEU A 286 12.91 0.84 4.99
N ASP A 287 12.70 2.06 5.48
CA ASP A 287 11.60 2.37 6.40
C ASP A 287 10.39 2.92 5.66
N LEU A 288 9.30 2.16 5.68
CA LEU A 288 7.98 2.47 5.10
C LEU A 288 6.95 2.82 6.20
N ARG A 289 7.34 2.88 7.47
CA ARG A 289 6.40 3.04 8.60
C ARG A 289 5.60 4.34 8.55
N ASN A 290 6.09 5.37 7.88
CA ASN A 290 5.38 6.65 7.70
C ASN A 290 4.65 6.75 6.36
N ASN A 291 4.76 5.75 5.48
CA ASN A 291 4.33 5.86 4.09
C ASN A 291 2.86 5.51 3.90
N GLY A 292 2.03 6.50 3.64
CA GLY A 292 0.59 6.33 3.36
C GLY A 292 0.26 6.01 1.89
N GLY A 293 1.26 5.77 1.03
CA GLY A 293 1.06 5.44 -0.38
C GLY A 293 1.22 6.63 -1.33
N GLY A 294 0.67 6.46 -2.53
CA GLY A 294 0.77 7.40 -3.65
C GLY A 294 0.83 6.66 -4.99
N SER A 295 1.97 6.67 -5.67
CA SER A 295 2.26 5.89 -6.87
C SER A 295 3.37 4.88 -6.58
N ASP A 296 3.07 3.60 -6.72
CA ASP A 296 3.96 2.47 -6.44
C ASP A 296 5.26 2.51 -7.25
N GLY A 297 5.22 3.04 -8.47
CA GLY A 297 6.39 3.09 -9.35
C GLY A 297 7.47 4.11 -8.97
N VAL A 298 7.20 5.04 -8.07
CA VAL A 298 8.20 6.06 -7.69
C VAL A 298 9.46 5.43 -7.09
N ILE A 299 9.33 4.35 -6.33
CA ILE A 299 10.46 3.70 -5.63
C ILE A 299 11.39 2.90 -6.57
N TRP A 300 10.98 2.55 -7.79
CA TRP A 300 11.71 1.58 -8.62
C TRP A 300 13.20 1.88 -8.89
N PRO A 301 13.62 3.13 -9.12
CA PRO A 301 15.05 3.42 -9.22
C PRO A 301 15.83 3.01 -7.97
N LEU A 302 15.22 3.20 -6.79
CA LEU A 302 15.82 2.78 -5.53
C LEU A 302 15.83 1.25 -5.37
N LEU A 303 14.74 0.56 -5.75
CA LEU A 303 14.69 -0.90 -5.70
C LEU A 303 15.78 -1.54 -6.59
N ALA A 304 16.13 -0.92 -7.71
CA ALA A 304 17.22 -1.39 -8.55
C ALA A 304 18.57 -1.33 -7.83
N VAL A 305 18.85 -0.25 -7.08
CA VAL A 305 20.04 -0.11 -6.23
C VAL A 305 20.03 -1.18 -5.13
N LEU A 306 18.90 -1.32 -4.42
CA LEU A 306 18.80 -2.27 -3.30
C LEU A 306 18.97 -3.73 -3.76
N ARG A 307 18.50 -4.06 -4.95
CA ARG A 307 18.72 -5.38 -5.54
C ARG A 307 20.20 -5.65 -5.79
N GLN A 308 20.92 -4.68 -6.36
CA GLN A 308 22.36 -4.81 -6.57
C GLN A 308 23.10 -5.06 -5.25
N GLU A 309 22.74 -4.33 -4.20
CA GLU A 309 23.35 -4.52 -2.87
C GLU A 309 23.07 -5.93 -2.30
N MET A 310 21.87 -6.46 -2.53
CA MET A 310 21.55 -7.83 -2.12
C MET A 310 22.33 -8.87 -2.91
N ASP A 311 22.51 -8.67 -4.22
CA ASP A 311 23.33 -9.55 -5.08
C ASP A 311 24.81 -9.53 -4.62
N ASP A 312 25.29 -8.39 -4.10
CA ASP A 312 26.63 -8.23 -3.50
C ASP A 312 26.71 -8.76 -2.05
N GLY A 313 25.61 -9.26 -1.51
CA GLY A 313 25.52 -9.96 -0.22
C GLY A 313 25.01 -9.12 0.96
N ALA A 314 24.52 -7.91 0.74
CA ALA A 314 23.91 -7.11 1.79
C ALA A 314 22.52 -7.68 2.17
N GLN A 315 22.18 -7.63 3.46
CA GLN A 315 20.87 -7.97 3.97
C GLN A 315 19.91 -6.77 3.83
N LEU A 316 18.79 -6.95 3.15
CA LEU A 316 17.73 -5.96 3.06
C LEU A 316 16.64 -6.22 4.09
N VAL A 317 16.25 -5.17 4.82
CA VAL A 317 15.15 -5.21 5.80
C VAL A 317 14.16 -4.08 5.48
N GLY A 318 12.89 -4.41 5.37
CA GLY A 318 11.80 -3.45 5.27
C GLY A 318 11.17 -3.19 6.63
N LEU A 319 11.07 -1.92 7.04
CA LEU A 319 10.33 -1.55 8.25
C LEU A 319 8.90 -1.15 7.85
N ILE A 320 7.89 -1.82 8.43
CA ILE A 320 6.47 -1.52 8.19
C ILE A 320 5.73 -1.21 9.51
N GLY A 321 4.59 -0.56 9.40
CA GLY A 321 3.75 -0.23 10.56
C GLY A 321 2.38 0.29 10.16
N GLU A 322 1.59 0.74 11.13
CA GLU A 322 0.19 1.15 10.93
C GLU A 322 -0.03 2.22 9.84
N THR A 323 0.98 3.02 9.52
CA THR A 323 0.83 4.03 8.45
C THR A 323 1.19 3.48 7.07
N THR A 324 1.88 2.33 6.98
CA THR A 324 2.12 1.66 5.70
C THR A 324 0.79 1.31 5.03
N PHE A 325 0.49 1.95 3.89
CA PHE A 325 -0.83 1.86 3.28
C PHE A 325 -0.79 2.04 1.75
N SER A 326 -1.77 1.42 1.04
CA SER A 326 -1.93 1.57 -0.41
C SER A 326 -0.63 1.20 -1.16
N SER A 327 -0.11 2.06 -2.05
CA SER A 327 1.12 1.80 -2.80
C SER A 327 2.34 1.44 -1.93
N ALA A 328 2.39 1.88 -0.67
CA ALA A 328 3.46 1.47 0.24
C ALA A 328 3.37 -0.01 0.64
N VAL A 329 2.15 -0.58 0.69
CA VAL A 329 1.96 -2.03 0.87
C VAL A 329 2.44 -2.78 -0.35
N ILE A 330 2.13 -2.29 -1.55
CA ILE A 330 2.65 -2.87 -2.80
C ILE A 330 4.18 -2.90 -2.76
N ASN A 331 4.81 -1.78 -2.42
CA ASN A 331 6.28 -1.70 -2.32
C ASN A 331 6.85 -2.60 -1.20
N ALA A 332 6.16 -2.73 -0.05
CA ALA A 332 6.60 -3.65 1.00
C ALA A 332 6.53 -5.11 0.55
N VAL A 333 5.50 -5.49 -0.20
CA VAL A 333 5.39 -6.84 -0.79
C VAL A 333 6.46 -7.04 -1.86
N GLU A 334 6.76 -6.02 -2.71
CA GLU A 334 7.87 -6.08 -3.66
C GLU A 334 9.21 -6.35 -2.97
N LEU A 335 9.50 -5.66 -1.86
CA LEU A 335 10.69 -5.90 -1.04
C LEU A 335 10.76 -7.35 -0.54
N GLN A 336 9.64 -7.85 -0.01
CA GLN A 336 9.55 -9.22 0.51
C GLN A 336 9.73 -10.26 -0.62
N GLU A 337 9.20 -9.99 -1.82
CA GLU A 337 9.40 -10.84 -3.01
C GLU A 337 10.85 -10.75 -3.55
N MET A 338 11.56 -9.65 -3.28
CA MET A 338 13.00 -9.56 -3.53
C MET A 338 13.85 -10.36 -2.53
N GLY A 339 13.29 -10.76 -1.38
CA GLY A 339 13.98 -11.48 -0.31
C GLY A 339 14.27 -10.65 0.93
N ALA A 340 13.74 -9.43 1.03
CA ALA A 340 13.82 -8.64 2.25
C ALA A 340 12.98 -9.27 3.38
N VAL A 341 13.41 -9.05 4.61
CA VAL A 341 12.64 -9.39 5.82
C VAL A 341 11.85 -8.16 6.25
N LEU A 342 10.54 -8.30 6.43
CA LEU A 342 9.71 -7.22 6.97
C LEU A 342 9.70 -7.28 8.50
N VAL A 343 9.97 -6.14 9.14
CA VAL A 343 10.01 -6.00 10.61
C VAL A 343 9.16 -4.81 11.04
N GLY A 344 8.52 -4.91 12.21
CA GLY A 344 7.74 -3.83 12.80
C GLY A 344 6.34 -4.25 13.20
N GLU A 345 5.34 -3.49 12.80
CA GLU A 345 3.93 -3.71 13.16
C GLU A 345 3.10 -3.96 11.89
N PRO A 346 1.92 -4.61 12.03
CA PRO A 346 1.01 -4.81 10.90
C PRO A 346 0.67 -3.49 10.20
N ALA A 347 0.63 -3.53 8.87
CA ALA A 347 0.28 -2.37 8.05
C ALA A 347 -1.23 -2.10 8.08
N SER A 348 -1.65 -0.84 7.95
CA SER A 348 -3.09 -0.55 7.78
C SER A 348 -3.60 -0.84 6.36
N GLY A 349 -2.72 -1.12 5.41
CA GLY A 349 -3.14 -1.57 4.10
C GLY A 349 -3.28 -3.09 4.04
N SER A 350 -4.35 -3.55 3.41
CA SER A 350 -4.53 -4.95 3.06
C SER A 350 -3.71 -5.31 1.82
N VAL A 351 -3.25 -6.56 1.75
CA VAL A 351 -2.45 -7.06 0.63
C VAL A 351 -3.27 -6.98 -0.66
N ASP A 352 -4.43 -7.63 -0.66
CA ASP A 352 -5.40 -7.47 -1.74
C ASP A 352 -6.45 -6.45 -1.30
N HIS A 353 -6.71 -5.44 -2.12
CA HIS A 353 -7.58 -4.34 -1.73
C HIS A 353 -8.23 -3.63 -2.90
N PHE A 354 -9.35 -2.96 -2.63
CA PHE A 354 -9.88 -1.95 -3.52
C PHE A 354 -9.06 -0.67 -3.41
N GLY A 355 -8.76 -0.03 -4.54
CA GLY A 355 -7.91 1.16 -4.57
C GLY A 355 -8.01 1.94 -5.88
N SER A 356 -6.96 2.71 -6.21
CA SER A 356 -6.94 3.61 -7.37
C SER A 356 -8.09 4.63 -7.30
N VAL A 357 -8.02 5.54 -6.31
CA VAL A 357 -9.13 6.41 -5.91
C VAL A 357 -9.49 7.42 -6.98
N GLY A 358 -10.76 7.36 -7.45
CA GLY A 358 -11.43 8.47 -8.11
C GLY A 358 -12.09 9.40 -7.10
N SER A 359 -12.29 10.67 -7.43
CA SER A 359 -12.96 11.61 -6.54
C SER A 359 -14.01 12.44 -7.27
N PHE A 360 -15.08 12.80 -6.54
CA PHE A 360 -16.12 13.72 -7.01
C PHE A 360 -16.69 14.54 -5.84
N ALA A 361 -17.33 15.66 -6.17
CA ALA A 361 -18.04 16.48 -5.19
C ALA A 361 -19.55 16.29 -5.34
N LEU A 362 -20.27 16.27 -4.22
CA LEU A 362 -21.72 16.30 -4.21
C LEU A 362 -22.23 17.68 -4.64
N PRO A 363 -23.31 17.75 -5.45
CA PRO A 363 -23.67 18.98 -6.15
C PRO A 363 -24.19 20.11 -5.26
N ASN A 364 -24.76 19.83 -4.10
CA ASN A 364 -25.38 20.83 -3.23
C ASN A 364 -24.50 21.13 -2.00
N SER A 365 -24.04 20.12 -1.28
CA SER A 365 -23.20 20.27 -0.08
C SER A 365 -21.73 20.55 -0.41
N GLY A 366 -21.27 20.17 -1.61
CA GLY A 366 -19.85 20.24 -1.96
C GLY A 366 -18.98 19.19 -1.26
N VAL A 367 -19.57 18.28 -0.52
CA VAL A 367 -18.88 17.19 0.16
C VAL A 367 -18.08 16.37 -0.84
N GLN A 368 -16.79 16.18 -0.55
CA GLN A 368 -15.87 15.39 -1.37
C GLN A 368 -15.99 13.91 -1.04
N VAL A 369 -16.06 13.09 -2.08
CA VAL A 369 -16.13 11.63 -1.97
C VAL A 369 -14.98 11.04 -2.74
N GLY A 370 -14.20 10.18 -2.08
CA GLY A 370 -13.27 9.26 -2.71
C GLY A 370 -13.94 7.91 -2.94
N VAL A 371 -13.70 7.27 -4.07
CA VAL A 371 -14.22 5.94 -4.39
C VAL A 371 -13.14 5.12 -5.07
N SER A 372 -12.98 3.88 -4.64
CA SER A 372 -12.10 2.91 -5.29
C SER A 372 -12.61 2.60 -6.70
N THR A 373 -11.68 2.55 -7.67
CA THR A 373 -12.00 2.27 -9.07
C THR A 373 -11.40 0.98 -9.59
N LYS A 374 -10.55 0.32 -8.80
CA LYS A 374 -9.91 -0.96 -9.13
C LYS A 374 -9.87 -1.87 -7.91
N TYR A 375 -9.90 -3.16 -8.16
CA TYR A 375 -9.42 -4.18 -7.22
C TYR A 375 -7.95 -4.48 -7.56
N ILE A 376 -7.10 -4.45 -6.55
CA ILE A 376 -5.67 -4.73 -6.65
C ILE A 376 -5.44 -6.09 -6.01
N ASP A 377 -5.05 -7.05 -6.82
CA ASP A 377 -4.73 -8.43 -6.45
C ASP A 377 -3.21 -8.59 -6.59
N LEU A 378 -2.50 -8.53 -5.46
CA LEU A 378 -1.04 -8.61 -5.46
C LEU A 378 -0.53 -10.02 -5.79
N GLY A 379 -1.34 -11.05 -5.55
CA GLY A 379 -1.03 -12.40 -6.01
C GLY A 379 -0.89 -12.46 -7.54
N THR A 380 -1.74 -11.73 -8.26
CA THR A 380 -1.67 -11.61 -9.72
C THR A 380 -0.64 -10.56 -10.17
N LEU A 381 -0.54 -9.43 -9.47
CA LEU A 381 0.30 -8.30 -9.89
C LEU A 381 1.79 -8.55 -9.66
N LEU A 382 2.15 -9.09 -8.50
CA LEU A 382 3.53 -9.23 -8.05
C LEU A 382 3.99 -10.67 -7.88
N ASP A 383 3.14 -11.65 -8.25
CA ASP A 383 3.42 -13.05 -7.94
C ASP A 383 3.59 -13.30 -6.43
N ALA A 384 2.92 -12.49 -5.63
CA ALA A 384 2.93 -12.65 -4.19
C ALA A 384 2.31 -13.98 -3.78
N ASP A 385 2.71 -14.49 -2.62
CA ASP A 385 2.22 -15.78 -2.13
C ASP A 385 0.69 -15.78 -2.01
N ALA A 386 0.03 -16.72 -2.68
CA ALA A 386 -1.43 -16.87 -2.77
C ALA A 386 -2.11 -17.25 -1.42
N GLY A 387 -1.54 -16.88 -0.30
CA GLY A 387 -2.07 -17.13 1.03
C GLY A 387 -2.25 -15.88 1.87
N ARG A 388 -1.89 -14.70 1.34
CA ARG A 388 -1.88 -13.46 2.12
C ARG A 388 -3.28 -12.86 2.33
N GLY A 389 -4.23 -13.13 1.44
CA GLY A 389 -5.63 -12.71 1.57
C GLY A 389 -5.86 -11.21 1.62
N VAL A 390 -7.07 -10.82 2.03
CA VAL A 390 -7.52 -9.42 2.17
C VAL A 390 -7.19 -8.81 3.54
N GLU A 391 -6.32 -9.44 4.31
CA GLU A 391 -5.95 -8.96 5.65
C GLU A 391 -4.79 -7.98 5.58
N SER A 392 -4.47 -7.35 6.71
CA SER A 392 -3.29 -6.50 6.87
C SER A 392 -2.03 -7.20 6.39
N LEU A 393 -1.10 -6.44 5.80
CA LEU A 393 0.25 -6.97 5.58
C LEU A 393 0.94 -7.12 6.94
N GLU A 394 1.18 -8.38 7.32
CA GLU A 394 1.90 -8.71 8.54
C GLU A 394 3.42 -8.66 8.32
N PRO A 395 4.20 -8.15 9.29
CA PRO A 395 5.65 -8.27 9.24
C PRO A 395 6.10 -9.71 9.45
N ASP A 396 7.26 -10.08 8.92
CA ASP A 396 7.89 -11.39 9.19
C ASP A 396 8.31 -11.51 10.65
N VAL A 397 8.68 -10.38 11.26
CA VAL A 397 9.03 -10.27 12.67
C VAL A 397 8.28 -9.09 13.29
N THR A 398 7.34 -9.38 14.19
CA THR A 398 6.58 -8.34 14.89
C THR A 398 7.41 -7.73 16.00
N VAL A 399 7.66 -6.42 15.90
CA VAL A 399 8.38 -5.61 16.89
C VAL A 399 7.63 -4.30 17.08
N PRO A 400 6.63 -4.24 17.97
CA PRO A 400 5.82 -3.05 18.14
C PRO A 400 6.61 -1.94 18.88
N GLN A 401 6.30 -0.69 18.53
CA GLN A 401 6.81 0.46 19.28
C GLN A 401 6.15 0.48 20.66
N THR A 402 6.95 0.48 21.73
CA THR A 402 6.43 0.53 23.10
C THR A 402 6.34 1.96 23.62
N MET A 403 5.41 2.22 24.55
CA MET A 403 5.36 3.52 25.25
C MET A 403 6.63 3.78 26.07
N ALA A 404 7.22 2.75 26.66
CA ALA A 404 8.45 2.88 27.44
C ALA A 404 9.63 3.34 26.56
N ASP A 405 9.77 2.79 25.36
CA ASP A 405 10.81 3.21 24.41
C ASP A 405 10.52 4.60 23.85
N THR A 406 9.26 4.88 23.55
CA THR A 406 8.82 6.23 23.13
C THR A 406 9.21 7.29 24.14
N LEU A 407 8.94 7.06 25.43
CA LEU A 407 9.34 7.97 26.52
C LEU A 407 10.87 8.09 26.67
N ALA A 408 11.60 7.04 26.33
CA ALA A 408 13.07 7.04 26.35
C ALA A 408 13.69 7.61 25.06
N GLY A 409 12.88 8.01 24.07
CA GLY A 409 13.35 8.50 22.78
C GLY A 409 14.02 7.43 21.91
N ARG A 410 13.60 6.17 22.07
CA ARG A 410 14.14 5.02 21.34
C ARG A 410 13.17 4.55 20.27
N ASP A 411 13.73 4.00 19.20
CA ASP A 411 13.01 3.28 18.16
C ASP A 411 13.13 1.78 18.40
N THR A 412 12.05 1.18 18.92
CA THR A 412 12.06 -0.24 19.35
C THR A 412 12.47 -1.17 18.22
N ALA A 413 11.93 -0.98 17.01
CA ALA A 413 12.22 -1.86 15.88
C ALA A 413 13.66 -1.71 15.38
N VAL A 414 14.18 -0.48 15.28
CA VAL A 414 15.56 -0.24 14.86
C VAL A 414 16.55 -0.77 15.88
N GLU A 415 16.35 -0.51 17.17
CA GLU A 415 17.22 -1.04 18.24
C GLU A 415 17.19 -2.57 18.25
N TRP A 416 16.00 -3.16 18.14
CA TRP A 416 15.86 -4.61 18.08
C TRP A 416 16.65 -5.21 16.91
N LEU A 417 16.57 -4.60 15.72
CA LEU A 417 17.31 -5.03 14.53
C LEU A 417 18.83 -4.98 14.71
N LEU A 418 19.33 -3.95 15.40
CA LEU A 418 20.75 -3.80 15.66
C LEU A 418 21.26 -4.85 16.68
N ASP A 419 20.41 -5.24 17.62
CA ASP A 419 20.75 -6.20 18.69
C ASP A 419 20.55 -7.68 18.26
N HIS A 420 19.76 -7.96 17.21
CA HIS A 420 19.39 -9.32 16.81
C HIS A 420 19.66 -9.61 15.32
N PRO A 421 20.87 -9.36 14.81
CA PRO A 421 21.18 -9.55 13.39
C PRO A 421 20.98 -10.99 12.89
N GLU A 422 21.13 -11.99 13.79
CA GLU A 422 21.04 -13.41 13.48
C GLU A 422 19.58 -13.90 13.31
N GLN A 423 18.57 -13.11 13.73
CA GLN A 423 17.16 -13.49 13.62
C GLN A 423 16.52 -13.06 12.29
N LEU A 424 17.31 -12.43 11.42
CA LEU A 424 16.86 -11.92 10.13
C LEU A 424 17.20 -12.93 9.02
N GLU A 425 16.74 -14.16 9.13
CA GLU A 425 16.83 -15.11 8.03
C GLU A 425 15.83 -14.73 6.94
N GLN A 426 16.32 -14.63 5.70
CA GLN A 426 15.44 -14.44 4.54
C GLN A 426 14.44 -15.58 4.45
N ARG A 427 13.17 -15.30 4.51
CA ARG A 427 12.12 -16.26 4.25
C ARG A 427 11.91 -16.40 2.73
N ALA A 428 12.74 -17.22 2.09
CA ALA A 428 12.38 -17.73 0.79
C ALA A 428 11.14 -18.63 0.99
N TYR A 429 9.99 -18.27 0.45
CA TYR A 429 8.77 -19.09 0.48
C TYR A 429 8.97 -20.36 -0.39
N PRO A 430 9.68 -21.41 0.10
CA PRO A 430 10.18 -22.49 -0.75
C PRO A 430 9.06 -23.33 -1.35
N ASP A 431 7.93 -23.38 -0.67
CA ASP A 431 6.76 -24.17 -1.05
C ASP A 431 5.73 -23.39 -1.87
N ALA A 432 5.92 -22.08 -2.05
CA ALA A 432 5.04 -21.24 -2.87
C ALA A 432 5.11 -21.66 -4.36
N PRO A 433 4.02 -21.50 -5.12
CA PRO A 433 4.03 -21.74 -6.55
C PRO A 433 5.10 -20.91 -7.28
N LEU A 434 5.81 -21.54 -8.19
CA LEU A 434 6.75 -20.84 -9.07
C LEU A 434 6.00 -20.27 -10.28
N THR A 435 6.18 -18.98 -10.55
CA THR A 435 5.58 -18.36 -11.73
C THR A 435 6.56 -18.22 -12.87
N ARG A 436 6.03 -17.84 -14.04
CA ARG A 436 6.81 -17.63 -15.26
C ARG A 436 7.79 -16.46 -15.11
N GLY A 437 7.34 -15.35 -14.51
CA GLY A 437 8.16 -14.16 -14.28
C GLY A 437 9.34 -14.48 -13.37
N ARG A 438 9.08 -15.11 -12.25
CA ARG A 438 10.11 -15.49 -11.27
C ARG A 438 11.13 -16.47 -11.85
N PHE A 439 10.67 -17.47 -12.59
CA PHE A 439 11.60 -18.44 -13.17
C PHE A 439 12.50 -17.82 -14.26
N VAL A 440 11.96 -16.91 -15.07
CA VAL A 440 12.77 -16.17 -16.05
C VAL A 440 13.76 -15.26 -15.35
N GLY A 441 13.40 -14.67 -14.17
CA GLY A 441 14.33 -13.95 -13.32
C GLY A 441 15.53 -14.79 -12.90
N LEU A 442 15.31 -16.00 -12.35
CA LEU A 442 16.37 -16.93 -12.00
C LEU A 442 17.27 -17.30 -13.19
N LEU A 443 16.70 -17.51 -14.37
CA LEU A 443 17.47 -17.82 -15.56
C LEU A 443 18.28 -16.62 -16.09
N TYR A 444 17.78 -15.41 -15.89
CA TYR A 444 18.49 -14.18 -16.21
C TYR A 444 19.72 -14.00 -15.33
N GLU A 445 19.62 -14.30 -14.03
CA GLU A 445 20.76 -14.31 -13.09
C GLU A 445 21.81 -15.34 -13.53
N VAL A 446 21.39 -16.58 -13.85
CA VAL A 446 22.28 -17.62 -14.42
C VAL A 446 22.99 -17.13 -15.70
N ALA A 447 22.33 -16.32 -16.50
CA ALA A 447 22.90 -15.74 -17.73
C ALA A 447 23.81 -14.53 -17.50
N GLY A 448 24.04 -14.13 -16.24
CA GLY A 448 24.90 -13.02 -15.85
C GLY A 448 24.24 -11.64 -15.96
N SER A 449 22.93 -11.57 -15.89
CA SER A 449 22.12 -10.35 -15.80
C SER A 449 22.47 -9.24 -16.81
N SER A 450 22.80 -9.63 -18.05
CA SER A 450 23.18 -8.68 -19.09
C SER A 450 22.01 -7.79 -19.50
N ALA A 451 22.19 -6.47 -19.47
CA ALA A 451 21.13 -5.53 -19.82
C ALA A 451 20.57 -5.80 -21.24
N PRO A 452 19.24 -5.96 -21.39
CA PRO A 452 18.62 -6.17 -22.70
C PRO A 452 18.71 -4.90 -23.54
N SER A 453 18.81 -5.06 -24.86
CA SER A 453 18.93 -3.94 -25.81
C SER A 453 17.58 -3.38 -26.24
N GLU A 454 16.51 -4.15 -26.17
CA GLU A 454 15.17 -3.79 -26.60
C GLU A 454 14.09 -4.28 -25.62
N ALA A 455 12.96 -3.57 -25.59
CA ALA A 455 11.78 -4.00 -24.84
C ALA A 455 11.06 -5.15 -25.57
N ALA A 456 10.60 -6.16 -24.82
CA ALA A 456 9.97 -7.36 -25.36
C ALA A 456 8.62 -7.14 -26.06
N GLY A 457 7.94 -6.02 -25.80
CA GLY A 457 6.68 -5.63 -26.47
C GLY A 457 5.47 -6.49 -26.12
N PHE A 458 5.48 -7.22 -25.00
CA PHE A 458 4.31 -7.95 -24.52
C PHE A 458 3.24 -7.00 -23.99
N GLY A 459 1.97 -7.28 -24.33
CA GLY A 459 0.86 -6.35 -24.06
C GLY A 459 0.41 -6.26 -22.59
N ASP A 460 0.89 -7.15 -21.74
CA ASP A 460 0.60 -7.21 -20.30
C ASP A 460 1.72 -6.62 -19.43
N LEU A 461 2.80 -6.11 -20.03
CA LEU A 461 3.88 -5.45 -19.30
C LEU A 461 3.63 -3.94 -19.25
N LEU A 462 3.69 -3.38 -18.03
CA LEU A 462 3.52 -1.94 -17.77
C LEU A 462 4.82 -1.14 -17.93
N GLY A 463 5.96 -1.83 -18.02
CA GLY A 463 7.27 -1.21 -18.21
C GLY A 463 8.03 -0.97 -16.91
N VAL A 464 7.60 -1.59 -15.80
CA VAL A 464 7.96 -1.18 -14.44
C VAL A 464 8.14 -2.36 -13.49
N GLU A 465 7.84 -3.55 -13.95
CA GLU A 465 7.90 -4.76 -13.15
C GLU A 465 9.35 -5.13 -12.81
N TRP A 466 9.58 -5.63 -11.60
CA TRP A 466 10.89 -6.06 -11.14
C TRP A 466 11.54 -7.11 -12.05
N TYR A 467 10.73 -7.96 -12.69
CA TYR A 467 11.17 -8.98 -13.62
C TYR A 467 11.30 -8.49 -15.08
N LEU A 468 11.00 -7.21 -15.34
CA LEU A 468 11.01 -6.66 -16.71
C LEU A 468 12.36 -6.81 -17.42
N PRO A 469 13.53 -6.54 -16.79
CA PRO A 469 14.82 -6.78 -17.42
C PRO A 469 15.01 -8.23 -17.83
N ALA A 470 14.60 -9.16 -16.98
CA ALA A 470 14.69 -10.60 -17.24
C ALA A 470 13.77 -11.03 -18.40
N VAL A 471 12.55 -10.51 -18.45
CA VAL A 471 11.60 -10.80 -19.54
C VAL A 471 12.09 -10.23 -20.86
N ASN A 472 12.62 -9.01 -20.87
CA ASN A 472 13.19 -8.40 -22.07
C ASN A 472 14.39 -9.21 -22.57
N TRP A 473 15.31 -9.58 -21.68
CA TRP A 473 16.43 -10.47 -22.00
C TRP A 473 15.94 -11.83 -22.57
N ALA A 474 14.98 -12.45 -21.91
CA ALA A 474 14.47 -13.75 -22.32
C ALA A 474 13.81 -13.71 -23.71
N ALA A 475 13.16 -12.61 -24.07
CA ALA A 475 12.62 -12.39 -25.40
C ALA A 475 13.74 -12.19 -26.42
N GLU A 476 14.74 -11.34 -26.13
CA GLU A 476 15.89 -11.06 -27.00
C GLU A 476 16.75 -12.31 -27.22
N ALA A 477 17.00 -13.09 -26.16
CA ALA A 477 17.75 -14.34 -26.22
C ALA A 477 16.95 -15.51 -26.82
N GLY A 478 15.67 -15.32 -27.15
CA GLY A 478 14.81 -16.38 -27.72
C GLY A 478 14.38 -17.44 -26.69
N VAL A 479 14.55 -17.20 -25.41
CA VAL A 479 14.10 -18.09 -24.32
C VAL A 479 12.57 -18.15 -24.30
N THR A 480 11.90 -17.02 -24.50
CA THR A 480 10.44 -16.93 -24.55
C THR A 480 9.96 -16.17 -25.80
N GLY A 481 8.80 -16.54 -26.31
CA GLY A 481 8.03 -15.77 -27.30
C GLY A 481 6.68 -15.30 -26.73
N GLY A 482 6.49 -15.38 -25.41
CA GLY A 482 5.21 -15.10 -24.76
C GLY A 482 4.16 -16.20 -24.97
N THR A 483 2.91 -15.81 -24.85
CA THR A 483 1.72 -16.65 -25.04
C THR A 483 1.06 -16.34 -26.39
N ALA A 484 0.08 -17.14 -26.80
CA ALA A 484 -0.55 -17.01 -28.11
C ALA A 484 -1.34 -15.70 -28.32
N ASP A 485 -1.70 -15.03 -27.24
CA ASP A 485 -2.42 -13.74 -27.22
C ASP A 485 -1.48 -12.51 -27.16
N GLY A 486 -0.16 -12.73 -27.24
CA GLY A 486 0.83 -11.65 -27.25
C GLY A 486 1.18 -11.10 -25.87
N THR A 487 0.87 -11.84 -24.80
CA THR A 487 1.23 -11.53 -23.41
C THR A 487 2.42 -12.37 -22.95
N PHE A 488 3.09 -11.96 -21.88
CA PHE A 488 4.08 -12.79 -21.19
C PHE A 488 3.45 -13.67 -20.12
N ALA A 489 2.39 -13.19 -19.46
CA ALA A 489 1.68 -13.84 -18.36
C ALA A 489 2.62 -14.18 -17.18
N ALA A 490 3.34 -13.17 -16.67
CA ALA A 490 4.37 -13.33 -15.65
C ALA A 490 3.87 -14.00 -14.35
N ALA A 491 2.71 -13.60 -13.87
CA ALA A 491 2.10 -14.11 -12.63
C ALA A 491 1.50 -15.52 -12.76
N ARG A 492 1.38 -16.03 -13.96
CA ARG A 492 0.82 -17.37 -14.18
C ARG A 492 1.76 -18.46 -13.67
N PRO A 493 1.25 -19.45 -12.89
CA PRO A 493 2.06 -20.58 -12.44
C PRO A 493 2.77 -21.27 -13.62
N LEU A 494 4.04 -21.58 -13.43
CA LEU A 494 4.88 -22.23 -14.43
C LEU A 494 4.51 -23.71 -14.57
N THR A 495 4.40 -24.19 -15.79
CA THR A 495 4.22 -25.62 -16.06
C THR A 495 5.58 -26.34 -16.25
N TRP A 496 5.64 -27.63 -15.97
CA TRP A 496 6.85 -28.44 -16.19
C TRP A 496 7.35 -28.39 -17.63
N GLN A 497 6.45 -28.27 -18.59
CA GLN A 497 6.81 -28.15 -20.00
C GLN A 497 7.45 -26.79 -20.31
N GLU A 498 6.90 -25.72 -19.76
CA GLU A 498 7.48 -24.39 -19.90
C GLU A 498 8.84 -24.30 -19.22
N ALA A 499 8.97 -24.84 -18.01
CA ALA A 499 10.25 -24.92 -17.30
C ALA A 499 11.32 -25.61 -18.16
N ALA A 500 11.00 -26.76 -18.73
CA ALA A 500 11.92 -27.49 -19.61
C ALA A 500 12.32 -26.68 -20.84
N VAL A 501 11.35 -26.01 -21.49
CA VAL A 501 11.61 -25.16 -22.67
C VAL A 501 12.49 -23.96 -22.31
N PHE A 502 12.20 -23.29 -21.20
CA PHE A 502 13.00 -22.14 -20.76
C PHE A 502 14.43 -22.55 -20.41
N LEU A 503 14.62 -23.64 -19.67
CA LEU A 503 15.94 -24.18 -19.36
C LEU A 503 16.75 -24.53 -20.61
N VAL A 504 16.14 -25.26 -21.54
CA VAL A 504 16.82 -25.68 -22.77
C VAL A 504 17.19 -24.49 -23.64
N ARG A 505 16.28 -23.55 -23.84
CA ARG A 505 16.55 -22.36 -24.63
C ARG A 505 17.57 -21.44 -23.97
N THR A 506 17.57 -21.35 -22.63
CA THR A 506 18.63 -20.64 -21.92
C THR A 506 19.98 -21.31 -22.13
N ALA A 507 20.06 -22.64 -22.01
CA ALA A 507 21.29 -23.38 -22.29
C ALA A 507 21.78 -23.16 -23.74
N ASP A 508 20.85 -23.21 -24.72
CA ASP A 508 21.15 -22.95 -26.13
C ASP A 508 21.65 -21.50 -26.36
N ALA A 509 21.01 -20.51 -25.71
CA ALA A 509 21.44 -19.10 -25.78
C ALA A 509 22.82 -18.86 -25.18
N LEU A 510 23.17 -19.62 -24.13
CA LEU A 510 24.48 -19.60 -23.49
C LEU A 510 25.53 -20.47 -24.22
N GLY A 511 25.15 -21.13 -25.31
CA GLY A 511 26.04 -22.00 -26.09
C GLY A 511 26.46 -23.29 -25.37
N LEU A 512 25.63 -23.75 -24.42
CA LEU A 512 25.90 -24.96 -23.64
C LEU A 512 25.48 -26.22 -24.42
N GLU A 513 26.35 -27.23 -24.43
CA GLU A 513 26.07 -28.55 -24.98
C GLU A 513 26.27 -29.62 -23.87
N PRO A 514 25.36 -29.73 -22.88
CA PRO A 514 25.55 -30.61 -21.75
C PRO A 514 25.55 -32.08 -22.16
N GLU A 515 26.40 -32.89 -21.51
CA GLU A 515 26.36 -34.33 -21.62
C GLU A 515 25.10 -34.93 -20.97
N ALA A 516 24.59 -36.00 -21.53
CA ALA A 516 23.45 -36.72 -20.95
C ALA A 516 23.86 -37.43 -19.64
N VAL A 517 23.30 -36.98 -18.53
CA VAL A 517 23.53 -37.58 -17.19
C VAL A 517 22.42 -38.57 -16.81
N ARG A 518 21.28 -38.55 -17.52
CA ARG A 518 20.17 -39.48 -17.30
C ARG A 518 19.90 -40.34 -18.52
N THR A 519 19.76 -41.65 -18.28
CA THR A 519 19.36 -42.64 -19.32
C THR A 519 17.94 -43.18 -19.08
N ALA A 520 17.33 -42.87 -17.92
CA ALA A 520 15.97 -43.25 -17.59
C ALA A 520 14.96 -42.54 -18.56
N PRO A 521 13.84 -43.24 -18.92
CA PRO A 521 12.81 -42.61 -19.74
C PRO A 521 12.16 -41.44 -18.99
N LEU A 522 11.56 -40.53 -19.76
CA LEU A 522 10.73 -39.44 -19.21
C LEU A 522 9.59 -40.01 -18.36
N PRO A 523 9.28 -39.40 -17.20
CA PRO A 523 8.08 -39.73 -16.42
C PRO A 523 6.80 -39.56 -17.26
N ASP A 524 5.84 -40.46 -17.09
CA ASP A 524 4.56 -40.44 -17.82
C ASP A 524 3.79 -39.10 -17.63
N GLY A 525 3.90 -38.48 -16.46
CA GLY A 525 3.28 -37.20 -16.16
C GLY A 525 3.81 -36.01 -17.00
N LEU A 526 5.03 -36.11 -17.53
CA LEU A 526 5.61 -35.09 -18.42
C LEU A 526 5.24 -35.30 -19.88
N THR A 527 4.91 -36.51 -20.29
CA THR A 527 4.67 -36.85 -21.71
C THR A 527 3.25 -36.57 -22.15
N ALA A 528 2.29 -36.55 -21.23
CA ALA A 528 0.87 -36.36 -21.54
C ALA A 528 0.61 -34.93 -22.07
N GLY A 529 0.24 -34.82 -23.34
CA GLY A 529 -0.08 -33.53 -23.98
C GLY A 529 1.12 -32.61 -24.22
N ALA A 530 2.35 -33.17 -24.29
CA ALA A 530 3.56 -32.40 -24.51
C ALA A 530 3.52 -31.67 -25.85
N TRP A 531 3.66 -30.33 -25.81
CA TRP A 531 3.72 -29.49 -27.01
C TRP A 531 5.16 -29.31 -27.55
N ASP A 532 6.19 -29.52 -26.70
CA ASP A 532 7.60 -29.58 -27.07
C ASP A 532 8.30 -30.81 -26.44
N PRO A 533 8.11 -32.01 -27.01
CA PRO A 533 8.67 -33.23 -26.43
C PRO A 533 10.21 -33.29 -26.55
N ASP A 534 10.83 -32.53 -27.44
CA ASP A 534 12.28 -32.49 -27.58
C ASP A 534 12.92 -31.71 -26.47
N ALA A 535 12.40 -30.52 -26.11
CA ALA A 535 12.87 -29.75 -24.97
C ALA A 535 12.73 -30.52 -23.65
N LEU A 536 11.60 -31.20 -23.45
CA LEU A 536 11.41 -32.07 -22.29
C LEU A 536 12.47 -33.18 -22.22
N ALA A 537 12.72 -33.85 -23.34
CA ALA A 537 13.69 -34.94 -23.39
C ALA A 537 15.14 -34.45 -23.19
N ARG A 538 15.48 -33.25 -23.68
CA ARG A 538 16.78 -32.61 -23.49
C ARG A 538 16.97 -32.22 -22.02
N ALA A 539 16.04 -31.46 -21.44
CA ALA A 539 16.08 -31.03 -20.05
C ALA A 539 16.17 -32.21 -19.09
N TRP A 540 15.41 -33.29 -19.35
CA TRP A 540 15.47 -34.52 -18.56
C TRP A 540 16.83 -35.21 -18.65
N ARG A 541 17.33 -35.44 -19.86
CA ARG A 541 18.63 -36.08 -20.09
C ARG A 541 19.79 -35.30 -19.49
N TRP A 542 19.73 -33.99 -19.53
CA TRP A 542 20.74 -33.13 -18.92
C TRP A 542 20.64 -33.03 -17.41
N GLY A 543 19.62 -33.63 -16.78
CA GLY A 543 19.42 -33.62 -15.34
C GLY A 543 18.91 -32.28 -14.79
N LEU A 544 18.47 -31.37 -15.64
CA LEU A 544 17.96 -30.05 -15.23
C LEU A 544 16.64 -30.14 -14.48
N LEU A 545 15.74 -31.06 -14.88
CA LEU A 545 14.48 -31.29 -14.17
C LEU A 545 14.72 -32.18 -12.94
N PRO A 546 13.95 -32.01 -11.83
CA PRO A 546 14.00 -32.92 -10.68
C PRO A 546 13.40 -34.30 -11.02
N GLU A 547 13.63 -35.32 -10.15
CA GLU A 547 13.13 -36.69 -10.38
C GLU A 547 11.61 -36.83 -10.26
N ASP A 548 11.00 -35.97 -9.45
CA ASP A 548 9.56 -35.88 -9.22
C ASP A 548 8.83 -34.96 -10.22
N ALA A 549 9.53 -34.46 -11.25
CA ALA A 549 8.94 -33.63 -12.28
C ALA A 549 7.75 -34.32 -12.95
N GLY A 550 6.69 -33.57 -13.22
CA GLY A 550 5.45 -34.08 -13.83
C GLY A 550 4.45 -34.67 -12.82
N SER A 551 4.71 -34.55 -11.52
CA SER A 551 3.68 -34.80 -10.51
C SER A 551 2.50 -33.83 -10.70
N SER A 552 1.31 -34.15 -10.20
CA SER A 552 0.10 -33.32 -10.30
C SER A 552 0.20 -32.02 -9.49
N ALA A 553 1.18 -31.90 -8.60
CA ALA A 553 1.50 -30.66 -7.90
C ALA A 553 2.20 -29.68 -8.85
N GLY A 554 1.91 -28.40 -8.74
CA GLY A 554 2.64 -27.33 -9.45
C GLY A 554 4.13 -27.31 -9.08
N ILE A 555 4.91 -26.53 -9.80
CA ILE A 555 6.33 -26.33 -9.48
C ILE A 555 6.43 -25.34 -8.31
N THR A 556 7.25 -25.68 -7.30
CA THR A 556 7.53 -24.77 -6.17
C THR A 556 8.72 -23.86 -6.46
N ARG A 557 8.85 -22.76 -5.71
CA ARG A 557 10.02 -21.87 -5.78
C ARG A 557 11.32 -22.59 -5.50
N ALA A 558 11.36 -23.47 -4.49
CA ALA A 558 12.53 -24.31 -4.20
C ALA A 558 12.93 -25.20 -5.37
N GLN A 559 11.95 -25.79 -6.07
CA GLN A 559 12.24 -26.60 -7.26
C GLN A 559 12.77 -25.71 -8.40
N GLY A 560 12.25 -24.47 -8.56
CA GLY A 560 12.74 -23.50 -9.54
C GLY A 560 14.19 -23.11 -9.29
N ALA A 561 14.53 -22.72 -8.07
CA ALA A 561 15.90 -22.40 -7.66
C ALA A 561 16.82 -23.59 -7.92
N ALA A 562 16.45 -24.79 -7.49
CA ALA A 562 17.26 -25.99 -7.75
C ALA A 562 17.43 -26.30 -9.25
N MET A 563 16.51 -25.96 -10.11
CA MET A 563 16.65 -26.08 -11.56
C MET A 563 17.63 -25.04 -12.13
N ALA A 564 17.56 -23.80 -11.64
CA ALA A 564 18.50 -22.72 -12.01
C ALA A 564 19.92 -23.06 -11.55
N ASP A 565 20.11 -23.54 -10.31
CA ASP A 565 21.42 -24.00 -9.78
C ASP A 565 22.02 -25.12 -10.63
N ARG A 566 21.22 -26.07 -11.08
CA ARG A 566 21.69 -27.13 -11.98
C ARG A 566 22.13 -26.60 -13.33
N LEU A 567 21.44 -25.59 -13.87
CA LEU A 567 21.86 -24.92 -15.10
C LEU A 567 23.13 -24.13 -14.88
N GLN A 568 23.23 -23.37 -13.78
CA GLN A 568 24.43 -22.63 -13.39
C GLN A 568 25.66 -23.54 -13.25
N ALA A 569 25.48 -24.74 -12.72
CA ALA A 569 26.56 -25.73 -12.56
C ALA A 569 27.10 -26.27 -13.91
N LEU A 570 26.45 -25.98 -15.04
CA LEU A 570 26.92 -26.34 -16.39
C LEU A 570 27.76 -25.25 -17.04
N LEU A 571 27.81 -24.03 -16.45
CA LEU A 571 28.68 -22.93 -16.89
C LEU A 571 30.10 -23.11 -16.35
#